data_4a48ab83048ed774f8847c02cb4bebcd
#
_entry.id   4a48ab83048ed774f8847c02cb4bebcd
#
_cell.length_a   1.000
_cell.length_b   1.000
_cell.length_c   1.000
_cell.angle_alpha   90.00
_cell.angle_beta   90.00
_cell.angle_gamma   90.00
#
_symmetry.space_group_name_H-M   'P 1'
#
loop_
_entity.id
_entity.type
_entity.pdbx_description
1 polymer ?
#
loop_
_entity_poly.entity_id
_entity_poly.type
_entity_poly.pdbx_seq_one_letter_code
_entity_poly.pdbx_strand_id
1 'polypeptide(L)'
;MTALTDDTPRLKHGPLRVGIGGPVGAGKTSMTEALCRALSPHLSMAVITNDIYTREDADFLVRAQALPAERIRGVETGGCPHTAIREDASVNLAAIEDLKQCFPDLELILIESGGDNLAATFSPELVDLTIYVIDVCMGADIPRKKGPALQ
;
A
#
# COMPACT_ATOMS: atom_id res chain seq x y z
N MET A 1 11.59 -17.82 -11.68
CA MET A 1 11.66 -17.29 -12.05
C MET A 1 12.55 -16.43 -12.15
N THR A 2 13.13 -16.24 -12.18
CA THR A 2 14.08 -15.67 -12.20
C THR A 2 14.49 -14.90 -13.27
N ALA A 3 14.20 -15.14 -14.32
CA ALA A 3 14.62 -14.46 -15.47
C ALA A 3 14.22 -13.03 -15.52
N LEU A 4 13.35 -12.64 -14.64
CA LEU A 4 12.87 -11.30 -14.71
C LEU A 4 13.74 -10.29 -14.07
N THR A 5 14.70 -10.72 -13.33
CA THR A 5 15.35 -9.80 -12.45
C THR A 5 16.27 -8.81 -13.10
N ASP A 6 16.89 -9.17 -14.18
CA ASP A 6 17.94 -8.34 -14.71
C ASP A 6 17.48 -7.04 -15.31
N ASP A 7 16.31 -7.04 -15.89
CA ASP A 7 15.83 -5.85 -16.57
C ASP A 7 14.80 -5.09 -15.79
N THR A 8 14.62 -5.42 -14.53
CA THR A 8 13.55 -4.82 -13.75
C THR A 8 13.81 -3.35 -13.50
N PRO A 9 12.87 -2.48 -13.86
CA PRO A 9 13.08 -1.04 -13.67
C PRO A 9 13.33 -0.63 -12.23
N ARG A 10 12.83 -1.40 -11.27
CA ARG A 10 13.02 -1.04 -9.88
C ARG A 10 14.48 -0.91 -9.48
N LEU A 11 15.35 -1.58 -10.18
CA LEU A 11 16.76 -1.51 -9.85
C LEU A 11 17.35 -0.14 -10.10
N LYS A 12 16.66 0.68 -10.86
CA LYS A 12 17.16 2.01 -11.17
C LYS A 12 17.00 2.99 -10.04
N HIS A 13 16.01 2.77 -9.18
CA HIS A 13 15.76 3.71 -8.10
C HIS A 13 15.50 3.01 -6.78
N GLY A 14 15.99 1.80 -6.63
CA GLY A 14 15.89 1.09 -5.36
C GLY A 14 14.69 0.16 -5.31
N PRO A 15 14.04 0.03 -4.15
CA PRO A 15 12.95 -0.93 -4.01
C PRO A 15 11.76 -0.62 -4.89
N LEU A 16 11.06 -1.66 -5.30
CA LEU A 16 9.81 -1.51 -6.03
C LEU A 16 8.77 -0.91 -5.08
N ARG A 17 8.03 0.07 -5.56
CA ARG A 17 7.01 0.74 -4.76
C ARG A 17 5.65 0.45 -5.33
N VAL A 18 4.79 -0.13 -4.51
CA VAL A 18 3.46 -0.55 -4.94
C VAL A 18 2.43 0.16 -4.08
N GLY A 19 1.55 0.92 -4.74
CA GLY A 19 0.46 1.59 -4.05
C GLY A 19 -0.73 0.64 -3.91
N ILE A 20 -1.38 0.68 -2.76
CA ILE A 20 -2.59 -0.09 -2.51
C ILE A 20 -3.70 0.91 -2.24
N GLY A 21 -4.63 1.02 -3.17
CA GLY A 21 -5.73 1.96 -3.08
C GLY A 21 -7.06 1.25 -3.01
N GLY A 22 -8.10 2.01 -2.75
CA GLY A 22 -9.44 1.48 -2.66
C GLY A 22 -10.23 2.20 -1.58
N PRO A 23 -11.55 2.03 -1.58
CA PRO A 23 -12.38 2.72 -0.61
C PRO A 23 -12.25 2.14 0.79
N VAL A 24 -12.70 2.91 1.77
CA VAL A 24 -12.75 2.46 3.15
C VAL A 24 -13.64 1.20 3.20
N GLY A 25 -13.19 0.21 3.94
CA GLY A 25 -13.95 -1.03 4.07
C GLY A 25 -13.77 -1.99 2.92
N ALA A 26 -12.90 -1.67 1.97
CA ALA A 26 -12.65 -2.56 0.84
C ALA A 26 -11.65 -3.66 1.14
N GLY A 27 -11.02 -3.62 2.31
CA GLY A 27 -10.05 -4.64 2.66
C GLY A 27 -8.63 -4.31 2.29
N LYS A 28 -8.29 -3.02 2.17
CA LYS A 28 -6.94 -2.62 1.83
C LYS A 28 -5.92 -3.16 2.83
N THR A 29 -6.22 -3.00 4.12
CA THR A 29 -5.28 -3.43 5.16
C THR A 29 -5.18 -4.95 5.20
N SER A 30 -6.28 -5.65 4.94
CA SER A 30 -6.25 -7.10 4.86
C SER A 30 -5.41 -7.57 3.68
N MET A 31 -5.51 -6.87 2.55
CA MET A 31 -4.68 -7.18 1.39
C MET A 31 -3.22 -6.92 1.71
N THR A 32 -2.94 -5.80 2.38
CA THR A 32 -1.57 -5.48 2.77
C THR A 32 -1.01 -6.57 3.68
N GLU A 33 -1.80 -7.01 4.65
CA GLU A 33 -1.38 -8.09 5.54
C GLU A 33 -1.10 -9.36 4.77
N ALA A 34 -2.00 -9.73 3.86
CA ALA A 34 -1.83 -10.94 3.07
C ALA A 34 -0.58 -10.89 2.21
N LEU A 35 -0.30 -9.75 1.61
CA LEU A 35 0.91 -9.58 0.81
C LEU A 35 2.16 -9.66 1.67
N CYS A 36 2.13 -9.09 2.87
CA CYS A 36 3.25 -9.19 3.77
C CYS A 36 3.54 -10.65 4.14
N ARG A 37 2.50 -11.40 4.47
CA ARG A 37 2.68 -12.80 4.85
C ARG A 37 3.19 -13.64 3.69
N ALA A 38 2.72 -13.35 2.48
CA ALA A 38 3.11 -14.12 1.31
C ALA A 38 4.52 -13.79 0.85
N LEU A 39 4.92 -12.52 0.94
CA LEU A 39 6.14 -12.07 0.31
C LEU A 39 7.31 -11.88 1.25
N SER A 40 7.06 -11.58 2.51
CA SER A 40 8.16 -11.28 3.43
C SER A 40 9.13 -12.45 3.62
N PRO A 41 8.72 -13.72 3.51
CA PRO A 41 9.71 -14.79 3.58
C PRO A 41 10.68 -14.81 2.40
N HIS A 42 10.32 -14.12 1.31
CA HIS A 42 11.12 -14.16 0.09
C HIS A 42 11.78 -12.83 -0.24
N LEU A 43 11.26 -11.73 0.30
CA LEU A 43 11.72 -10.39 -0.05
C LEU A 43 11.93 -9.57 1.21
N SER A 44 12.90 -8.66 1.13
CA SER A 44 13.03 -7.62 2.16
C SER A 44 11.99 -6.56 1.85
N MET A 45 11.00 -6.38 2.72
CA MET A 45 9.91 -5.46 2.41
C MET A 45 9.51 -4.62 3.60
N ALA A 46 8.81 -3.54 3.32
CA ALA A 46 8.30 -2.62 4.31
C ALA A 46 6.95 -2.09 3.87
N VAL A 47 6.23 -1.47 4.79
CA VAL A 47 4.88 -0.94 4.52
C VAL A 47 4.78 0.47 5.06
N ILE A 48 4.13 1.34 4.28
CA ILE A 48 3.73 2.66 4.73
C ILE A 48 2.22 2.73 4.65
N THR A 49 1.57 3.11 5.74
CA THR A 49 0.12 3.30 5.74
C THR A 49 -0.18 4.77 5.92
N ASN A 50 -1.24 5.24 5.26
CA ASN A 50 -1.67 6.63 5.35
C ASN A 50 -3.05 6.67 5.99
N ASP A 51 -3.15 7.35 7.12
CA ASP A 51 -4.41 7.51 7.83
C ASP A 51 -4.67 8.99 8.06
N ILE A 52 -5.93 9.34 8.24
CA ILE A 52 -6.30 10.74 8.37
C ILE A 52 -5.82 11.31 9.71
N TYR A 53 -6.20 10.68 10.81
CA TYR A 53 -5.89 11.22 12.14
C TYR A 53 -5.19 10.24 13.06
N THR A 54 -5.06 9.00 12.64
CA THR A 54 -4.53 7.95 13.52
C THR A 54 -3.56 7.09 12.74
N ARG A 55 -2.96 6.14 13.42
CA ARG A 55 -2.12 5.13 12.77
C ARG A 55 -2.75 3.77 12.93
N GLU A 56 -4.06 3.72 12.89
CA GLU A 56 -4.78 2.51 13.18
C GLU A 56 -4.39 1.36 12.26
N ASP A 57 -4.22 1.62 10.97
CA ASP A 57 -3.82 0.58 10.03
C ASP A 57 -2.42 0.07 10.32
N ALA A 58 -1.49 0.97 10.65
CA ALA A 58 -0.15 0.53 11.02
C ALA A 58 -0.19 -0.31 12.28
N ASP A 59 -0.96 0.12 13.28
CA ASP A 59 -1.07 -0.61 14.53
C ASP A 59 -1.69 -1.99 14.30
N PHE A 60 -2.68 -2.08 13.40
CA PHE A 60 -3.28 -3.37 13.06
C PHE A 60 -2.23 -4.33 12.52
N LEU A 61 -1.40 -3.84 11.59
CA LEU A 61 -0.38 -4.69 10.97
C LEU A 61 0.67 -5.13 11.98
N VAL A 62 1.02 -4.25 12.91
CA VAL A 62 1.97 -4.60 13.96
C VAL A 62 1.36 -5.68 14.87
N ARG A 63 0.11 -5.49 15.30
CA ARG A 63 -0.56 -6.46 16.16
C ARG A 63 -0.75 -7.79 15.46
N ALA A 64 -1.00 -7.76 14.15
CA ALA A 64 -1.17 -8.98 13.37
C ALA A 64 0.16 -9.65 13.06
N GLN A 65 1.27 -9.00 13.41
CA GLN A 65 2.62 -9.52 13.15
C GLN A 65 2.84 -9.78 11.66
N ALA A 66 2.29 -8.89 10.84
CA ALA A 66 2.46 -8.99 9.40
C ALA A 66 3.93 -8.76 9.02
N LEU A 67 4.57 -7.80 9.69
CA LEU A 67 6.00 -7.51 9.56
C LEU A 67 6.51 -7.06 10.92
N PRO A 68 7.82 -7.07 11.13
CA PRO A 68 8.39 -6.42 12.32
C PRO A 68 7.99 -4.94 12.36
N ALA A 69 7.76 -4.43 13.55
CA ALA A 69 7.25 -3.07 13.73
C ALA A 69 8.15 -2.02 13.08
N GLU A 70 9.45 -2.24 13.08
CA GLU A 70 10.37 -1.26 12.49
C GLU A 70 10.26 -1.18 10.98
N ARG A 71 9.57 -2.11 10.34
CA ARG A 71 9.36 -2.09 8.89
C ARG A 71 8.00 -1.52 8.52
N ILE A 72 7.24 -1.04 9.48
CA ILE A 72 5.92 -0.47 9.25
C ILE A 72 5.93 0.98 9.69
N ARG A 73 5.53 1.89 8.80
CA ARG A 73 5.47 3.32 9.09
C ARG A 73 4.04 3.80 8.90
N GLY A 74 3.48 4.40 9.95
CA GLY A 74 2.18 5.03 9.86
C GLY A 74 2.34 6.52 9.63
N VAL A 75 1.69 7.04 8.59
CA VAL A 75 1.70 8.46 8.26
C VAL A 75 0.31 9.02 8.53
N GLU A 76 0.24 10.06 9.34
CA GLU A 76 -1.02 10.75 9.59
C GLU A 76 -1.12 11.91 8.61
N THR A 77 -2.11 11.88 7.76
CA THR A 77 -2.21 12.82 6.65
C THR A 77 -3.14 14.00 6.92
N GLY A 78 -3.85 14.00 8.04
CA GLY A 78 -4.79 15.07 8.35
C GLY A 78 -6.01 15.00 7.45
N GLY A 79 -6.56 16.17 7.13
CA GLY A 79 -7.83 16.25 6.43
C GLY A 79 -7.80 15.96 4.94
N CYS A 80 -6.62 15.82 4.35
CA CYS A 80 -6.49 15.64 2.89
C CYS A 80 -5.59 14.48 2.55
N PRO A 81 -6.05 13.24 2.74
CA PRO A 81 -5.20 12.08 2.48
C PRO A 81 -4.81 11.94 1.01
N HIS A 82 -5.61 12.47 0.07
CA HIS A 82 -5.25 12.41 -1.33
C HIS A 82 -3.98 13.18 -1.64
N THR A 83 -3.81 14.32 -0.98
CA THR A 83 -2.65 15.17 -1.23
C THR A 83 -1.37 14.41 -0.94
N ALA A 84 -1.35 13.63 0.13
CA ALA A 84 -0.13 12.95 0.56
C ALA A 84 0.34 11.89 -0.45
N ILE A 85 -0.57 11.36 -1.26
CA ILE A 85 -0.18 10.33 -2.22
C ILE A 85 -0.18 10.83 -3.65
N ARG A 86 -0.66 12.04 -3.91
CA ARG A 86 -0.78 12.53 -5.27
C ARG A 86 -0.15 13.89 -5.48
N GLU A 87 -0.67 14.92 -4.84
CA GLU A 87 -0.24 16.29 -5.15
C GLU A 87 1.03 16.70 -4.41
N ASP A 88 1.18 16.24 -3.19
CA ASP A 88 2.36 16.54 -2.40
C ASP A 88 2.76 15.27 -1.66
N ALA A 89 3.53 14.46 -2.30
CA ALA A 89 3.92 13.17 -1.77
C ALA A 89 5.14 13.25 -0.86
N SER A 90 5.54 14.46 -0.45
CA SER A 90 6.81 14.62 0.26
C SER A 90 6.88 13.83 1.56
N VAL A 91 5.78 13.73 2.31
CA VAL A 91 5.78 12.99 3.56
C VAL A 91 6.01 11.51 3.31
N ASN A 92 5.34 10.96 2.30
CA ASN A 92 5.54 9.56 1.94
C ASN A 92 6.93 9.32 1.36
N LEU A 93 7.43 10.25 0.56
CA LEU A 93 8.78 10.11 0.02
C LEU A 93 9.82 10.15 1.14
N ALA A 94 9.60 10.98 2.15
CA ALA A 94 10.50 11.01 3.30
C ALA A 94 10.47 9.68 4.06
N ALA A 95 9.30 9.08 4.21
CA ALA A 95 9.19 7.78 4.87
C ALA A 95 9.92 6.70 4.06
N ILE A 96 9.84 6.77 2.74
CA ILE A 96 10.56 5.84 1.87
C ILE A 96 12.05 5.97 2.08
N GLU A 97 12.56 7.20 2.11
CA GLU A 97 13.99 7.41 2.31
C GLU A 97 14.45 6.91 3.67
N ASP A 98 13.63 7.13 4.69
CA ASP A 98 13.96 6.63 6.03
C ASP A 98 14.04 5.10 6.02
N LEU A 99 13.09 4.45 5.39
CA LEU A 99 13.10 2.99 5.30
C LEU A 99 14.31 2.48 4.53
N LYS A 100 14.68 3.17 3.46
CA LYS A 100 15.84 2.77 2.66
C LYS A 100 17.12 2.90 3.47
N GLN A 101 17.21 3.91 4.33
CA GLN A 101 18.38 4.06 5.18
C GLN A 101 18.44 3.00 6.26
N CYS A 102 17.29 2.67 6.84
CA CYS A 102 17.23 1.65 7.87
C CYS A 102 17.46 0.25 7.32
N PHE A 103 17.03 0.01 6.09
CA PHE A 103 17.09 -1.31 5.47
C PHE A 103 17.68 -1.18 4.07
N PRO A 104 19.00 -1.13 3.95
CA PRO A 104 19.62 -0.91 2.63
C PRO A 104 19.32 -1.99 1.61
N ASP A 105 18.95 -3.20 2.06
CA ASP A 105 18.62 -4.30 1.16
C ASP A 105 17.15 -4.35 0.79
N LEU A 106 16.39 -3.32 1.11
CA LEU A 106 14.95 -3.29 0.89
C LEU A 106 14.61 -3.47 -0.59
N GLU A 107 13.67 -4.38 -0.86
CA GLU A 107 13.30 -4.73 -2.23
C GLU A 107 11.88 -4.31 -2.60
N LEU A 108 11.00 -4.16 -1.62
CA LEU A 108 9.59 -3.84 -1.88
C LEU A 108 9.04 -2.95 -0.79
N ILE A 109 8.32 -1.91 -1.20
CA ILE A 109 7.59 -1.06 -0.26
C ILE A 109 6.14 -1.02 -0.71
N LEU A 110 5.23 -1.38 0.19
CA LEU A 110 3.80 -1.23 -0.05
C LEU A 110 3.37 0.09 0.57
N ILE A 111 2.61 0.88 -0.18
CA ILE A 111 2.12 2.17 0.29
C ILE A 111 0.62 2.15 0.22
N GLU A 112 -0.03 2.12 1.37
CA GLU A 112 -1.48 2.03 1.45
C GLU A 112 -2.07 3.43 1.50
N SER A 113 -3.07 3.71 0.66
CA SER A 113 -3.75 4.99 0.69
C SER A 113 -4.64 5.11 1.91
N GLY A 114 -4.88 6.34 2.36
CA GLY A 114 -5.81 6.59 3.44
C GLY A 114 -7.15 7.07 2.92
N GLY A 115 -8.12 7.11 3.82
CA GLY A 115 -9.41 7.69 3.53
C GLY A 115 -10.26 6.87 2.58
N ASP A 116 -11.39 7.46 2.27
CA ASP A 116 -12.37 6.84 1.39
C ASP A 116 -12.27 7.52 0.04
N ASN A 117 -11.46 6.98 -0.83
CA ASN A 117 -11.21 7.63 -2.10
C ASN A 117 -11.31 6.62 -3.23
N LEU A 118 -12.46 6.62 -3.89
CA LEU A 118 -12.72 5.71 -4.99
C LEU A 118 -11.86 6.00 -6.20
N ALA A 119 -11.44 7.25 -6.34
CA ALA A 119 -10.66 7.66 -7.50
C ALA A 119 -9.21 7.91 -7.13
N ALA A 120 -8.75 7.34 -6.04
CA ALA A 120 -7.39 7.60 -5.59
C ALA A 120 -6.39 7.15 -6.62
N THR A 121 -5.52 8.05 -7.01
CA THR A 121 -4.38 7.71 -7.85
C THR A 121 -3.13 8.16 -7.13
N PHE A 122 -2.11 7.35 -7.23
CA PHE A 122 -0.82 7.67 -6.63
C PHE A 122 0.01 8.46 -7.63
N SER A 123 0.80 9.39 -7.10
CA SER A 123 1.76 10.08 -7.94
C SER A 123 2.73 9.09 -8.57
N PRO A 124 3.06 9.25 -9.85
CA PRO A 124 4.05 8.38 -10.48
C PRO A 124 5.43 8.45 -9.82
N GLU A 125 5.73 9.56 -9.13
CA GLU A 125 7.01 9.62 -8.45
C GLU A 125 6.98 8.87 -7.12
N LEU A 126 5.81 8.50 -6.64
CA LEU A 126 5.68 7.79 -5.38
C LEU A 126 5.66 6.28 -5.58
N VAL A 127 4.97 5.79 -6.60
CA VAL A 127 4.81 4.35 -6.80
C VAL A 127 5.12 3.95 -8.24
N ASP A 128 5.53 2.69 -8.39
CA ASP A 128 5.79 2.11 -9.70
C ASP A 128 4.55 1.46 -10.28
N LEU A 129 3.69 0.93 -9.42
CA LEU A 129 2.41 0.37 -9.86
C LEU A 129 1.40 0.46 -8.73
N THR A 130 0.14 0.32 -9.06
CA THR A 130 -0.94 0.42 -8.08
C THR A 130 -1.83 -0.80 -8.16
N ILE A 131 -2.21 -1.31 -6.98
CA ILE A 131 -3.22 -2.34 -6.83
C ILE A 131 -4.46 -1.65 -6.26
N TYR A 132 -5.60 -1.84 -6.92
CA TYR A 132 -6.83 -1.24 -6.47
C TYR A 132 -7.72 -2.34 -5.88
N VAL A 133 -8.05 -2.20 -4.60
CA VAL A 133 -8.80 -3.23 -3.87
C VAL A 133 -10.28 -2.88 -3.89
N ILE A 134 -11.09 -3.84 -4.26
CA ILE A 134 -12.55 -3.69 -4.30
C ILE A 134 -13.13 -4.66 -3.31
N ASP A 135 -14.07 -4.18 -2.49
CA ASP A 135 -14.76 -5.05 -1.55
C ASP A 135 -15.66 -6.02 -2.33
N VAL A 136 -15.39 -7.30 -2.17
CA VAL A 136 -16.15 -8.31 -2.88
C VAL A 136 -17.63 -8.27 -2.50
N CYS A 137 -17.91 -8.05 -1.22
CA CYS A 137 -19.31 -7.96 -0.79
C CYS A 137 -19.99 -6.75 -1.39
N MET A 138 -19.31 -5.62 -1.44
CA MET A 138 -19.84 -4.43 -2.06
C MET A 138 -20.06 -4.64 -3.55
N GLY A 139 -19.11 -5.29 -4.21
CA GLY A 139 -19.24 -5.58 -5.62
C GLY A 139 -20.37 -6.56 -5.91
N ALA A 140 -20.61 -7.49 -5.02
CA ALA A 140 -21.69 -8.44 -5.20
C ALA A 140 -23.06 -7.80 -4.97
N ASP A 141 -23.16 -6.88 -4.03
CA ASP A 141 -24.43 -6.22 -3.73
C ASP A 141 -24.97 -5.44 -4.92
N ILE A 142 -24.11 -4.75 -5.61
CA ILE A 142 -24.54 -3.96 -6.75
C ILE A 142 -25.16 -4.83 -7.84
N PRO A 143 -24.53 -5.93 -8.25
CA PRO A 143 -25.14 -6.79 -9.25
C PRO A 143 -26.45 -7.39 -8.79
N ARG A 144 -26.56 -7.75 -7.53
CA ARG A 144 -27.80 -8.35 -7.05
C ARG A 144 -28.95 -7.37 -7.12
N LYS A 145 -28.72 -6.12 -6.83
CA LYS A 145 -29.74 -5.10 -6.90
C LYS A 145 -30.16 -4.81 -8.33
N LYS A 146 -29.27 -5.05 -9.27
CA LYS A 146 -29.53 -4.77 -10.67
C LYS A 146 -29.81 -6.01 -11.47
N GLY A 147 -29.63 -7.18 -10.87
CA GLY A 147 -29.77 -8.44 -11.57
C GLY A 147 -28.51 -9.27 -11.41
N PRO A 148 -28.54 -10.49 -11.90
CA PRO A 148 -27.45 -11.43 -11.69
C PRO A 148 -26.30 -11.31 -12.66
N ALA A 149 -26.20 -10.22 -13.35
CA ALA A 149 -25.26 -10.12 -14.47
C ALA A 149 -23.81 -10.36 -14.12
N LEU A 150 -23.43 -10.04 -12.89
CA LEU A 150 -22.03 -10.17 -12.51
C LEU A 150 -21.73 -11.39 -11.66
N GLN A 151 -22.64 -12.29 -11.60
CA GLN A 151 -22.44 -13.51 -10.80
C GLN A 151 -21.34 -14.41 -11.33
#